data_272c53688004a50bd975ff311e4e90ec
#
_entry.id   272c53688004a50bd975ff311e4e90ec
#
_cell.length_a   1.000
_cell.length_b   1.000
_cell.length_c   1.000
_cell.angle_alpha   90.00
_cell.angle_beta   90.00
_cell.angle_gamma   90.00
#
_symmetry.space_group_name_H-M   'P 1'
#
loop_
_entity.id
_entity.type
_entity.pdbx_description
1 polymer ?
#
loop_
_entity_poly.entity_id
_entity_poly.type
_entity_poly.pdbx_seq_one_letter_code
_entity_poly.pdbx_strand_id
1 'polypeptide(L)'
;MDGQPLYDLAPLARVALTGVVLAAGPLAWLWLRHRGANPARRLRALTLLTLFLTFDLILFGAFTRLSDSGLGCPDWPGCYGNATPLGARPEIHAAQTLLPDGPVTHGKAWIEMIHRYLASSVGVLIAVLALASWLQHRRSGSAGGVSPWWATATLAWVCVQGAFGALTVTMKLYPAIVTLHLLGGIGLLALLAVQAQGYVREPLALSQRLVAATVVVLGLSVLQIALGGWVSTNYAVLACSDFPTCQGSWWPAMDFGHGFTLRRELGQTGDGAWLPFEALTAIHVAHRLGAMVVLAAIAGLAWRLHAARSAEPALARWAQMLGGVALWQLASGLSNVILGWPLVAALAHTGGAAVLVTLLAVLLTRARQSRLAPSPVGRGGLRLEAAS
;
A
#
# COMPACT_ATOMS: atom_id res chain seq x y z
N MET A 1 32.57 -28.82 22.57
CA MET A 1 31.79 -28.53 21.33
C MET A 1 30.61 -27.68 21.77
N ASP A 2 30.83 -26.36 21.83
CA ASP A 2 29.78 -25.42 22.26
C ASP A 2 28.78 -25.30 21.12
N GLY A 3 27.56 -25.84 21.40
CA GLY A 3 26.46 -25.81 20.45
C GLY A 3 25.97 -24.40 20.20
N GLN A 4 26.69 -23.62 19.41
CA GLN A 4 26.13 -22.39 18.90
C GLN A 4 24.91 -22.74 18.02
N PRO A 5 23.73 -22.13 18.28
CA PRO A 5 22.57 -22.40 17.47
C PRO A 5 22.89 -22.03 16.02
N LEU A 6 22.48 -22.89 15.08
CA LEU A 6 22.67 -22.73 13.63
C LEU A 6 22.16 -21.37 13.10
N TYR A 7 21.26 -20.72 13.86
CA TYR A 7 20.70 -19.40 13.53
C TYR A 7 20.52 -18.58 14.82
N ASP A 8 21.05 -17.36 14.84
CA ASP A 8 20.75 -16.38 15.90
C ASP A 8 19.42 -15.67 15.62
N LEU A 9 18.38 -16.06 16.35
CA LEU A 9 17.05 -15.45 16.26
C LEU A 9 16.88 -14.24 17.22
N ALA A 10 17.90 -13.89 18.00
CA ALA A 10 17.79 -12.81 18.99
C ALA A 10 17.49 -11.44 18.34
N PRO A 11 18.08 -11.04 17.20
CA PRO A 11 17.71 -9.78 16.54
C PRO A 11 16.24 -9.75 16.09
N LEU A 12 15.74 -10.87 15.56
CA LEU A 12 14.33 -10.98 15.16
C LEU A 12 13.39 -10.85 16.36
N ALA A 13 13.67 -11.55 17.45
CA ALA A 13 12.86 -11.48 18.67
C ALA A 13 12.84 -10.05 19.27
N ARG A 14 13.98 -9.35 19.27
CA ARG A 14 14.08 -7.98 19.77
C ARG A 14 13.33 -6.98 18.89
N VAL A 15 13.43 -7.08 17.56
CA VAL A 15 12.68 -6.24 16.60
C VAL A 15 11.18 -6.51 16.76
N ALA A 16 10.76 -7.78 16.89
CA ALA A 16 9.35 -8.12 17.13
C ALA A 16 8.85 -7.57 18.47
N LEU A 17 9.65 -7.66 19.55
CA LEU A 17 9.32 -7.08 20.86
C LEU A 17 9.17 -5.56 20.77
N THR A 18 10.03 -4.87 20.03
CA THR A 18 9.89 -3.42 19.77
C THR A 18 8.56 -3.13 19.09
N GLY A 19 8.16 -3.93 18.09
CA GLY A 19 6.85 -3.84 17.45
C GLY A 19 5.69 -4.01 18.43
N VAL A 20 5.78 -4.97 19.38
CA VAL A 20 4.78 -5.18 20.43
C VAL A 20 4.67 -3.96 21.34
N VAL A 21 5.81 -3.42 21.79
CA VAL A 21 5.84 -2.23 22.67
C VAL A 21 5.22 -1.01 21.95
N LEU A 22 5.56 -0.80 20.69
CA LEU A 22 4.99 0.29 19.90
C LEU A 22 3.48 0.10 19.67
N ALA A 23 3.02 -1.12 19.41
CA ALA A 23 1.59 -1.42 19.22
C ALA A 23 0.78 -1.27 20.51
N ALA A 24 1.41 -1.44 21.70
CA ALA A 24 0.71 -1.41 22.99
C ALA A 24 0.03 -0.06 23.26
N GLY A 25 0.66 1.05 22.89
CA GLY A 25 0.08 2.40 23.05
C GLY A 25 -1.24 2.58 22.29
N PRO A 26 -1.25 2.42 20.96
CA PRO A 26 -2.48 2.47 20.15
C PRO A 26 -3.55 1.49 20.61
N LEU A 27 -3.18 0.25 20.99
CA LEU A 27 -4.12 -0.75 21.50
C LEU A 27 -4.73 -0.34 22.84
N ALA A 28 -3.93 0.17 23.78
CA ALA A 28 -4.41 0.67 25.06
C ALA A 28 -5.37 1.85 24.89
N TRP A 29 -5.00 2.81 24.03
CA TRP A 29 -5.86 3.94 23.69
C TRP A 29 -7.19 3.49 23.10
N LEU A 30 -7.17 2.57 22.14
CA LEU A 30 -8.38 2.03 21.50
C LEU A 30 -9.25 1.30 22.54
N TRP A 31 -8.65 0.47 23.38
CA TRP A 31 -9.37 -0.26 24.43
C TRP A 31 -10.05 0.69 25.40
N LEU A 32 -9.37 1.73 25.89
CA LEU A 32 -9.92 2.74 26.76
C LEU A 32 -11.10 3.48 26.11
N ARG A 33 -10.93 3.87 24.83
CA ARG A 33 -11.94 4.66 24.10
C ARG A 33 -13.20 3.88 23.77
N HIS A 34 -13.10 2.54 23.64
CA HIS A 34 -14.19 1.67 23.20
C HIS A 34 -14.62 0.64 24.25
N ARG A 35 -14.36 0.85 25.55
CA ARG A 35 -14.71 -0.10 26.63
C ARG A 35 -16.16 -0.55 26.60
N GLY A 36 -17.12 0.36 26.38
CA GLY A 36 -18.58 0.08 26.34
C GLY A 36 -19.12 -0.25 24.94
N ALA A 37 -18.29 -0.27 23.88
CA ALA A 37 -18.76 -0.50 22.53
C ALA A 37 -19.06 -1.97 22.27
N ASN A 38 -20.01 -2.25 21.34
CA ASN A 38 -20.27 -3.60 20.88
C ASN A 38 -19.08 -4.17 20.10
N PRO A 39 -18.99 -5.51 19.95
CA PRO A 39 -17.83 -6.16 19.32
C PRO A 39 -17.56 -5.69 17.88
N ALA A 40 -18.59 -5.49 17.05
CA ALA A 40 -18.42 -5.03 15.67
C ALA A 40 -17.79 -3.64 15.61
N ARG A 41 -18.21 -2.73 16.51
CA ARG A 41 -17.65 -1.38 16.62
C ARG A 41 -16.20 -1.40 17.10
N ARG A 42 -15.84 -2.30 18.04
CA ARG A 42 -14.47 -2.48 18.51
C ARG A 42 -13.55 -3.01 17.41
N LEU A 43 -13.97 -4.07 16.70
CA LEU A 43 -13.20 -4.66 15.60
C LEU A 43 -13.08 -3.66 14.44
N ARG A 44 -14.13 -2.91 14.11
CA ARG A 44 -14.04 -1.83 13.13
C ARG A 44 -13.05 -0.77 13.53
N ALA A 45 -13.06 -0.31 14.79
CA ALA A 45 -12.14 0.71 15.27
C ALA A 45 -10.69 0.22 15.23
N LEU A 46 -10.43 -1.05 15.61
CA LEU A 46 -9.11 -1.66 15.48
C LEU A 46 -8.67 -1.75 14.01
N THR A 47 -9.57 -2.17 13.11
CA THR A 47 -9.27 -2.24 11.68
C THR A 47 -8.97 -0.86 11.09
N LEU A 48 -9.73 0.18 11.46
CA LEU A 48 -9.49 1.56 11.00
C LEU A 48 -8.17 2.13 11.54
N LEU A 49 -7.83 1.86 12.81
CA LEU A 49 -6.54 2.23 13.38
C LEU A 49 -5.39 1.56 12.61
N THR A 50 -5.50 0.24 12.37
CA THR A 50 -4.51 -0.54 11.63
C THR A 50 -4.39 -0.03 10.18
N LEU A 51 -5.52 0.27 9.53
CA LEU A 51 -5.57 0.85 8.19
C LEU A 51 -4.84 2.20 8.12
N PHE A 52 -5.10 3.08 9.07
CA PHE A 52 -4.43 4.39 9.16
C PHE A 52 -2.92 4.23 9.33
N LEU A 53 -2.48 3.41 10.28
CA LEU A 53 -1.05 3.15 10.50
C LEU A 53 -0.40 2.38 9.32
N THR A 54 -1.15 1.56 8.58
CA THR A 54 -0.68 0.94 7.35
C THR A 54 -0.48 1.98 6.25
N PHE A 55 -1.38 2.96 6.14
CA PHE A 55 -1.22 4.08 5.21
C PHE A 55 0.04 4.89 5.53
N ASP A 56 0.24 5.24 6.79
CA ASP A 56 1.46 5.95 7.24
C ASP A 56 2.73 5.12 6.99
N LEU A 57 2.65 3.79 7.22
CA LEU A 57 3.76 2.88 6.92
C LEU A 57 4.11 2.84 5.43
N ILE A 58 3.11 2.89 4.53
CA ILE A 58 3.34 2.97 3.07
C ILE A 58 4.06 4.29 2.73
N LEU A 59 3.64 5.41 3.31
CA LEU A 59 4.30 6.70 3.11
C LEU A 59 5.73 6.70 3.66
N PHE A 60 5.93 6.11 4.85
CA PHE A 60 7.26 6.00 5.43
C PHE A 60 8.17 5.06 4.63
N GLY A 61 7.62 3.96 4.07
CA GLY A 61 8.33 3.09 3.14
C GLY A 61 8.73 3.81 1.84
N ALA A 62 7.83 4.62 1.29
CA ALA A 62 8.15 5.49 0.17
C ALA A 62 9.24 6.52 0.55
N PHE A 63 9.18 7.12 1.74
CA PHE A 63 10.22 8.00 2.26
C PHE A 63 11.57 7.29 2.37
N THR A 64 11.60 6.07 2.93
CA THR A 64 12.82 5.25 3.03
C THR A 64 13.44 5.01 1.66
N ARG A 65 12.60 4.73 0.64
CA ARG A 65 13.06 4.55 -0.75
C ARG A 65 13.56 5.86 -1.36
N LEU A 66 12.83 6.96 -1.19
CA LEU A 66 13.11 8.26 -1.79
C LEU A 66 14.30 8.98 -1.15
N SER A 67 14.61 8.68 0.11
CA SER A 67 15.80 9.15 0.83
C SER A 67 17.02 8.24 0.64
N ASP A 68 16.90 7.27 -0.26
CA ASP A 68 17.96 6.28 -0.55
C ASP A 68 18.45 5.54 0.72
N SER A 69 17.51 5.24 1.63
CA SER A 69 17.80 4.66 2.93
C SER A 69 17.47 3.16 3.02
N GLY A 70 17.08 2.52 1.90
CA GLY A 70 16.65 1.12 1.90
C GLY A 70 17.76 0.08 2.08
N LEU A 71 19.04 0.52 2.15
CA LEU A 71 20.20 -0.29 2.49
C LEU A 71 21.06 0.41 3.55
N GLY A 72 20.45 1.18 4.43
CA GLY A 72 21.13 1.81 5.57
C GLY A 72 21.65 0.79 6.59
N CYS A 73 21.04 -0.41 6.60
CA CYS A 73 21.49 -1.61 7.30
C CYS A 73 21.71 -2.74 6.28
N PRO A 74 22.91 -3.34 6.19
CA PRO A 74 23.21 -4.32 5.14
C PRO A 74 22.58 -5.70 5.36
N ASP A 75 22.05 -5.96 6.54
CA ASP A 75 21.50 -7.24 7.00
C ASP A 75 20.03 -7.11 7.42
N TRP A 76 19.39 -8.26 7.61
CA TRP A 76 18.02 -8.39 8.10
C TRP A 76 17.97 -9.57 9.09
N PRO A 77 17.20 -9.46 10.20
CA PRO A 77 16.18 -8.46 10.57
C PRO A 77 16.73 -7.23 11.32
N GLY A 78 17.97 -7.25 11.76
CA GLY A 78 18.62 -6.17 12.52
C GLY A 78 19.46 -5.23 11.66
N CYS A 79 20.48 -4.66 12.29
CA CYS A 79 21.49 -3.80 11.68
C CYS A 79 22.86 -4.26 12.21
N TYR A 80 23.70 -4.83 11.36
CA TYR A 80 24.96 -5.48 11.77
C TYR A 80 24.76 -6.48 12.93
N GLY A 81 23.76 -7.35 12.84
CA GLY A 81 23.39 -8.29 13.89
C GLY A 81 22.74 -7.69 15.14
N ASN A 82 22.66 -6.37 15.24
CA ASN A 82 22.02 -5.68 16.36
C ASN A 82 20.55 -5.32 16.08
N ALA A 83 19.73 -5.23 17.14
CA ALA A 83 18.34 -4.86 17.01
C ALA A 83 18.14 -3.36 16.76
N THR A 84 19.16 -2.54 16.99
CA THR A 84 19.10 -1.08 16.84
C THR A 84 20.40 -0.54 16.24
N PRO A 85 20.36 0.57 15.49
CA PRO A 85 21.57 1.24 15.01
C PRO A 85 22.50 1.74 16.14
N LEU A 86 22.00 1.88 17.37
CA LEU A 86 22.84 2.22 18.53
C LEU A 86 23.83 1.10 18.86
N GLY A 87 23.39 -0.16 18.78
CA GLY A 87 24.24 -1.31 19.02
C GLY A 87 25.27 -1.54 17.89
N ALA A 88 24.99 -1.04 16.70
CA ALA A 88 25.82 -1.15 15.50
C ALA A 88 26.62 0.15 15.21
N ARG A 89 26.74 1.05 16.18
CA ARG A 89 27.34 2.37 15.97
C ARG A 89 28.78 2.33 15.46
N PRO A 90 29.68 1.45 15.96
CA PRO A 90 31.03 1.37 15.45
C PRO A 90 31.11 0.93 13.99
N GLU A 91 30.31 -0.08 13.59
CA GLU A 91 30.27 -0.64 12.24
C GLU A 91 29.71 0.37 11.25
N ILE A 92 28.61 1.07 11.62
CA ILE A 92 28.01 2.14 10.81
C ILE A 92 28.98 3.30 10.65
N HIS A 93 29.69 3.70 11.72
CA HIS A 93 30.69 4.76 11.66
C HIS A 93 31.85 4.39 10.75
N ALA A 94 32.37 3.16 10.84
CA ALA A 94 33.43 2.67 9.97
C ALA A 94 32.99 2.68 8.49
N ALA A 95 31.78 2.17 8.18
CA ALA A 95 31.22 2.17 6.84
C ALA A 95 31.04 3.60 6.29
N GLN A 96 30.52 4.52 7.09
CA GLN A 96 30.33 5.92 6.70
C GLN A 96 31.65 6.67 6.52
N THR A 97 32.69 6.34 7.30
CA THR A 97 34.03 6.95 7.15
C THR A 97 34.66 6.51 5.83
N LEU A 98 34.51 5.24 5.46
CA LEU A 98 35.02 4.70 4.19
C LEU A 98 34.29 5.27 2.98
N LEU A 99 32.96 5.47 3.08
CA LEU A 99 32.11 5.95 1.99
C LEU A 99 31.06 6.93 2.54
N PRO A 100 31.40 8.23 2.69
CA PRO A 100 30.53 9.23 3.35
C PRO A 100 29.14 9.37 2.73
N ASP A 101 29.03 9.28 1.39
CA ASP A 101 27.78 9.35 0.63
C ASP A 101 27.24 7.95 0.26
N GLY A 102 27.77 6.91 0.88
CA GLY A 102 27.41 5.52 0.63
C GLY A 102 26.00 5.15 1.10
N PRO A 103 25.60 3.88 0.87
CA PRO A 103 24.30 3.40 1.31
C PRO A 103 24.17 3.36 2.83
N VAL A 104 25.27 3.18 3.58
CA VAL A 104 25.27 3.06 5.04
C VAL A 104 25.76 4.35 5.66
N THR A 105 24.84 5.06 6.32
CA THR A 105 25.14 6.21 7.20
C THR A 105 24.26 6.11 8.45
N HIS A 106 24.61 6.83 9.53
CA HIS A 106 23.79 6.83 10.74
C HIS A 106 22.33 7.24 10.47
N GLY A 107 22.11 8.27 9.63
CA GLY A 107 20.77 8.73 9.28
C GLY A 107 19.97 7.67 8.49
N LYS A 108 20.57 7.09 7.45
CA LYS A 108 19.94 6.06 6.63
C LYS A 108 19.63 4.80 7.42
N ALA A 109 20.53 4.37 8.30
CA ALA A 109 20.31 3.22 9.19
C ALA A 109 19.10 3.42 10.12
N TRP A 110 18.95 4.62 10.70
CA TRP A 110 17.79 4.93 11.53
C TRP A 110 16.49 4.98 10.74
N ILE A 111 16.47 5.60 9.56
CA ILE A 111 15.28 5.65 8.70
C ILE A 111 14.82 4.22 8.38
N GLU A 112 15.72 3.35 7.97
CA GLU A 112 15.39 1.97 7.64
C GLU A 112 14.89 1.19 8.87
N MET A 113 15.57 1.28 10.01
CA MET A 113 15.16 0.55 11.22
C MET A 113 13.83 1.05 11.78
N ILE A 114 13.54 2.34 11.72
CA ILE A 114 12.21 2.88 12.11
C ILE A 114 11.13 2.28 11.21
N HIS A 115 11.36 2.18 9.89
CA HIS A 115 10.43 1.51 8.99
C HIS A 115 10.16 0.05 9.41
N ARG A 116 11.21 -0.70 9.75
CA ARG A 116 11.07 -2.10 10.23
C ARG A 116 10.30 -2.19 11.55
N TYR A 117 10.51 -1.26 12.49
CA TYR A 117 9.76 -1.22 13.76
C TYR A 117 8.28 -0.90 13.54
N LEU A 118 7.97 0.07 12.69
CA LEU A 118 6.59 0.41 12.32
C LEU A 118 5.91 -0.76 11.59
N ALA A 119 6.62 -1.45 10.69
CA ALA A 119 6.12 -2.64 10.00
C ALA A 119 5.80 -3.77 10.99
N SER A 120 6.69 -4.00 11.97
CA SER A 120 6.48 -5.00 13.04
C SER A 120 5.26 -4.62 13.90
N SER A 121 5.10 -3.34 14.23
CA SER A 121 3.94 -2.84 14.98
C SER A 121 2.62 -3.06 14.23
N VAL A 122 2.56 -2.76 12.94
CA VAL A 122 1.38 -3.05 12.08
C VAL A 122 1.12 -4.56 12.02
N GLY A 123 2.16 -5.39 11.91
CA GLY A 123 2.04 -6.85 11.98
C GLY A 123 1.38 -7.33 13.27
N VAL A 124 1.80 -6.78 14.43
CA VAL A 124 1.20 -7.07 15.74
C VAL A 124 -0.27 -6.65 15.79
N LEU A 125 -0.62 -5.46 15.29
CA LEU A 125 -2.02 -5.01 15.25
C LEU A 125 -2.90 -5.94 14.41
N ILE A 126 -2.40 -6.43 13.28
CA ILE A 126 -3.11 -7.39 12.43
C ILE A 126 -3.24 -8.75 13.12
N ALA A 127 -2.22 -9.21 13.84
CA ALA A 127 -2.30 -10.45 14.62
C ALA A 127 -3.35 -10.34 15.74
N VAL A 128 -3.39 -9.19 16.46
CA VAL A 128 -4.42 -8.92 17.47
C VAL A 128 -5.81 -8.84 16.81
N LEU A 129 -5.95 -8.24 15.64
CA LEU A 129 -7.20 -8.18 14.90
C LEU A 129 -7.69 -9.59 14.50
N ALA A 130 -6.79 -10.45 14.02
CA ALA A 130 -7.12 -11.83 13.68
C ALA A 130 -7.57 -12.62 14.91
N LEU A 131 -6.81 -12.54 16.00
CA LEU A 131 -7.14 -13.21 17.29
C LEU A 131 -8.49 -12.70 17.82
N ALA A 132 -8.69 -11.39 17.88
CA ALA A 132 -9.94 -10.79 18.38
C ALA A 132 -11.15 -11.20 17.52
N SER A 133 -10.98 -11.30 16.18
CA SER A 133 -12.02 -11.75 15.26
C SER A 133 -12.44 -13.21 15.52
N TRP A 134 -11.46 -14.10 15.77
CA TRP A 134 -11.72 -15.50 16.10
C TRP A 134 -12.33 -15.68 17.48
N LEU A 135 -11.85 -14.97 18.50
CA LEU A 135 -12.42 -15.00 19.85
C LEU A 135 -13.87 -14.52 19.84
N GLN A 136 -14.17 -13.47 19.08
CA GLN A 136 -15.53 -12.97 18.92
C GLN A 136 -16.42 -13.98 18.19
N HIS A 137 -15.92 -14.58 17.11
CA HIS A 137 -16.68 -15.58 16.34
C HIS A 137 -17.07 -16.80 17.19
N ARG A 138 -16.15 -17.28 18.03
CA ARG A 138 -16.41 -18.41 18.96
C ARG A 138 -17.44 -18.07 20.03
N ARG A 139 -17.52 -16.79 20.46
CA ARG A 139 -18.45 -16.37 21.52
C ARG A 139 -19.88 -16.08 21.01
N SER A 140 -20.02 -15.48 19.87
CA SER A 140 -21.31 -14.89 19.42
C SER A 140 -21.48 -14.89 17.90
N GLY A 141 -20.68 -15.65 17.16
CA GLY A 141 -20.66 -15.62 15.71
C GLY A 141 -19.92 -14.43 15.12
N SER A 142 -19.98 -14.28 13.81
CA SER A 142 -19.22 -13.22 13.09
C SER A 142 -19.77 -11.83 13.41
N ALA A 143 -18.92 -10.95 13.92
CA ALA A 143 -19.28 -9.58 14.24
C ALA A 143 -19.59 -8.78 12.96
N GLY A 144 -20.76 -8.15 12.92
CA GLY A 144 -21.19 -7.37 11.75
C GLY A 144 -21.31 -8.19 10.45
N GLY A 145 -21.31 -9.53 10.55
CA GLY A 145 -21.32 -10.43 9.38
C GLY A 145 -19.94 -10.61 8.70
N VAL A 146 -18.87 -10.05 9.25
CA VAL A 146 -17.49 -10.25 8.73
C VAL A 146 -16.93 -11.56 9.25
N SER A 147 -16.54 -12.45 8.32
CA SER A 147 -15.91 -13.72 8.64
C SER A 147 -14.52 -13.51 9.27
N PRO A 148 -14.13 -14.27 10.32
CA PRO A 148 -12.77 -14.20 10.89
C PRO A 148 -11.69 -14.62 9.90
N TRP A 149 -12.04 -15.40 8.87
CA TRP A 149 -11.13 -15.77 7.79
C TRP A 149 -10.61 -14.58 7.02
N TRP A 150 -11.36 -13.45 6.99
CA TRP A 150 -10.86 -12.22 6.37
C TRP A 150 -9.64 -11.66 7.11
N ALA A 151 -9.74 -11.59 8.45
CA ALA A 151 -8.61 -11.15 9.28
C ALA A 151 -7.43 -12.15 9.20
N THR A 152 -7.71 -13.46 9.08
CA THR A 152 -6.68 -14.49 8.86
C THR A 152 -5.97 -14.31 7.51
N ALA A 153 -6.71 -14.05 6.44
CA ALA A 153 -6.13 -13.76 5.13
C ALA A 153 -5.28 -12.49 5.15
N THR A 154 -5.72 -11.45 5.89
CA THR A 154 -4.94 -10.22 6.09
C THR A 154 -3.65 -10.50 6.87
N LEU A 155 -3.70 -11.37 7.88
CA LEU A 155 -2.52 -11.81 8.63
C LEU A 155 -1.55 -12.60 7.73
N ALA A 156 -2.04 -13.55 6.95
CA ALA A 156 -1.20 -14.29 6.01
C ALA A 156 -0.55 -13.33 4.99
N TRP A 157 -1.31 -12.35 4.50
CA TRP A 157 -0.81 -11.35 3.56
C TRP A 157 0.30 -10.48 4.17
N VAL A 158 0.16 -10.01 5.42
CA VAL A 158 1.21 -9.21 6.07
C VAL A 158 2.46 -10.03 6.37
N CYS A 159 2.34 -11.35 6.65
CA CYS A 159 3.50 -12.23 6.75
C CYS A 159 4.26 -12.33 5.41
N VAL A 160 3.55 -12.46 4.28
CA VAL A 160 4.13 -12.41 2.94
C VAL A 160 4.82 -11.06 2.71
N GLN A 161 4.20 -9.94 3.14
CA GLN A 161 4.82 -8.61 3.05
C GLN A 161 6.09 -8.48 3.90
N GLY A 162 6.13 -9.09 5.08
CA GLY A 162 7.35 -9.19 5.90
C GLY A 162 8.48 -9.92 5.18
N ALA A 163 8.16 -11.04 4.50
CA ALA A 163 9.12 -11.78 3.69
C ALA A 163 9.62 -10.93 2.49
N PHE A 164 8.74 -10.24 1.77
CA PHE A 164 9.16 -9.31 0.71
C PHE A 164 10.03 -8.18 1.27
N GLY A 165 9.70 -7.63 2.46
CA GLY A 165 10.52 -6.64 3.15
C GLY A 165 11.93 -7.15 3.44
N ALA A 166 12.08 -8.41 3.89
CA ALA A 166 13.39 -9.04 4.06
C ALA A 166 14.15 -9.15 2.73
N LEU A 167 13.45 -9.59 1.66
CA LEU A 167 14.03 -9.75 0.34
C LEU A 167 14.47 -8.41 -0.29
N THR A 168 13.82 -7.28 0.03
CA THR A 168 14.28 -5.97 -0.47
C THR A 168 15.71 -5.66 -0.01
N VAL A 169 16.08 -6.08 1.20
CA VAL A 169 17.42 -5.89 1.77
C VAL A 169 18.39 -6.97 1.28
N THR A 170 18.02 -8.24 1.46
CA THR A 170 18.92 -9.38 1.16
C THR A 170 19.21 -9.51 -0.35
N MET A 171 18.31 -9.03 -1.21
CA MET A 171 18.51 -8.95 -2.66
C MET A 171 18.93 -7.54 -3.13
N LYS A 172 19.45 -6.71 -2.23
CA LYS A 172 20.05 -5.39 -2.56
C LYS A 172 19.16 -4.52 -3.45
N LEU A 173 17.90 -4.32 -3.02
CA LEU A 173 16.89 -3.52 -3.72
C LEU A 173 16.56 -4.02 -5.13
N TYR A 174 16.50 -5.32 -5.32
CA TYR A 174 16.11 -5.93 -6.60
C TYR A 174 14.79 -5.33 -7.11
N PRO A 175 14.75 -4.67 -8.30
CA PRO A 175 13.64 -3.81 -8.70
C PRO A 175 12.26 -4.47 -8.69
N ALA A 176 12.18 -5.74 -9.15
CA ALA A 176 10.92 -6.48 -9.15
C ALA A 176 10.41 -6.76 -7.73
N ILE A 177 11.31 -7.11 -6.80
CA ILE A 177 10.97 -7.39 -5.40
C ILE A 177 10.46 -6.14 -4.70
N VAL A 178 11.14 -5.00 -4.88
CA VAL A 178 10.72 -3.71 -4.28
C VAL A 178 9.37 -3.26 -4.85
N THR A 179 9.16 -3.41 -6.16
CA THR A 179 7.87 -3.08 -6.81
C THR A 179 6.74 -3.98 -6.28
N LEU A 180 6.97 -5.29 -6.14
CA LEU A 180 5.99 -6.23 -5.58
C LEU A 180 5.71 -5.93 -4.10
N HIS A 181 6.71 -5.53 -3.32
CA HIS A 181 6.53 -5.10 -1.93
C HIS A 181 5.63 -3.86 -1.83
N LEU A 182 5.82 -2.87 -2.70
CA LEU A 182 4.92 -1.71 -2.80
C LEU A 182 3.47 -2.13 -3.13
N LEU A 183 3.28 -2.93 -4.17
CA LEU A 183 1.95 -3.41 -4.58
C LEU A 183 1.28 -4.22 -3.47
N GLY A 184 2.05 -5.04 -2.78
CA GLY A 184 1.54 -5.82 -1.66
C GLY A 184 1.16 -4.97 -0.45
N GLY A 185 1.88 -3.88 -0.17
CA GLY A 185 1.51 -2.89 0.83
C GLY A 185 0.18 -2.20 0.49
N ILE A 186 -0.01 -1.78 -0.76
CA ILE A 186 -1.28 -1.22 -1.26
C ILE A 186 -2.41 -2.26 -1.18
N GLY A 187 -2.12 -3.53 -1.51
CA GLY A 187 -3.06 -4.64 -1.35
C GLY A 187 -3.49 -4.86 0.10
N LEU A 188 -2.55 -4.77 1.05
CA LEU A 188 -2.83 -4.85 2.49
C LEU A 188 -3.78 -3.72 2.93
N LEU A 189 -3.53 -2.50 2.47
CA LEU A 189 -4.40 -1.35 2.74
C LEU A 189 -5.83 -1.59 2.21
N ALA A 190 -5.96 -2.10 0.99
CA ALA A 190 -7.24 -2.44 0.39
C ALA A 190 -7.98 -3.54 1.18
N LEU A 191 -7.29 -4.60 1.63
CA LEU A 191 -7.86 -5.65 2.47
C LEU A 191 -8.42 -5.10 3.77
N LEU A 192 -7.69 -4.22 4.46
CA LEU A 192 -8.12 -3.57 5.69
C LEU A 192 -9.32 -2.63 5.44
N ALA A 193 -9.32 -1.89 4.31
CA ALA A 193 -10.43 -1.00 3.95
C ALA A 193 -11.73 -1.78 3.69
N VAL A 194 -11.66 -2.89 2.95
CA VAL A 194 -12.79 -3.80 2.71
C VAL A 194 -13.30 -4.40 4.02
N GLN A 195 -12.39 -4.83 4.91
CA GLN A 195 -12.75 -5.37 6.22
C GLN A 195 -13.43 -4.31 7.09
N ALA A 196 -12.89 -3.09 7.16
CA ALA A 196 -13.48 -1.99 7.93
C ALA A 196 -14.92 -1.64 7.45
N GLN A 197 -15.10 -1.62 6.12
CA GLN A 197 -16.42 -1.41 5.50
C GLN A 197 -17.38 -2.58 5.77
N GLY A 198 -16.86 -3.80 5.89
CA GLY A 198 -17.66 -4.99 6.18
C GLY A 198 -18.38 -4.95 7.54
N TYR A 199 -17.84 -4.23 8.54
CA TYR A 199 -18.49 -4.07 9.86
C TYR A 199 -19.66 -3.09 9.88
N VAL A 200 -19.90 -2.36 8.81
CA VAL A 200 -21.01 -1.43 8.65
C VAL A 200 -21.81 -1.78 7.40
N ARG A 201 -23.12 -1.56 7.47
CA ARG A 201 -24.01 -1.72 6.32
C ARG A 201 -24.31 -0.36 5.73
N GLU A 202 -23.59 -0.01 4.70
CA GLU A 202 -23.77 1.23 3.94
C GLU A 202 -23.87 0.89 2.45
N PRO A 203 -24.94 0.18 2.05
CA PRO A 203 -25.10 -0.24 0.66
C PRO A 203 -25.18 0.97 -0.26
N LEU A 204 -24.65 0.81 -1.47
CA LEU A 204 -24.70 1.81 -2.53
C LEU A 204 -25.16 1.14 -3.82
N ALA A 205 -26.27 1.58 -4.38
CA ALA A 205 -26.83 0.98 -5.59
C ALA A 205 -26.02 1.39 -6.82
N LEU A 206 -25.26 0.43 -7.37
CA LEU A 206 -24.53 0.59 -8.62
C LEU A 206 -25.04 -0.36 -9.69
N SER A 207 -25.24 0.15 -10.90
CA SER A 207 -25.51 -0.69 -12.07
C SER A 207 -24.33 -1.63 -12.35
N GLN A 208 -24.60 -2.76 -13.00
CA GLN A 208 -23.53 -3.71 -13.40
C GLN A 208 -22.44 -3.05 -14.23
N ARG A 209 -22.83 -2.10 -15.11
CA ARG A 209 -21.88 -1.35 -15.95
C ARG A 209 -20.93 -0.47 -15.09
N LEU A 210 -21.46 0.18 -14.05
CA LEU A 210 -20.66 1.00 -13.13
C LEU A 210 -19.72 0.14 -12.29
N VAL A 211 -20.17 -1.04 -11.84
CA VAL A 211 -19.30 -1.98 -11.12
C VAL A 211 -18.18 -2.48 -12.03
N ALA A 212 -18.49 -2.89 -13.26
CA ALA A 212 -17.47 -3.33 -14.22
C ALA A 212 -16.47 -2.20 -14.52
N ALA A 213 -16.95 -0.96 -14.75
CA ALA A 213 -16.08 0.19 -14.95
C ALA A 213 -15.17 0.44 -13.73
N THR A 214 -15.71 0.32 -12.50
CA THR A 214 -14.90 0.48 -11.27
C THR A 214 -13.82 -0.60 -11.15
N VAL A 215 -14.13 -1.86 -11.51
CA VAL A 215 -13.16 -2.95 -11.54
C VAL A 215 -12.05 -2.68 -12.57
N VAL A 216 -12.41 -2.23 -13.77
CA VAL A 216 -11.45 -1.87 -14.81
C VAL A 216 -10.53 -0.73 -14.34
N VAL A 217 -11.10 0.35 -13.76
CA VAL A 217 -10.32 1.47 -13.23
C VAL A 217 -9.41 1.02 -12.10
N LEU A 218 -9.86 0.12 -11.22
CA LEU A 218 -9.01 -0.45 -10.16
C LEU A 218 -7.84 -1.25 -10.78
N GLY A 219 -8.10 -2.10 -11.75
CA GLY A 219 -7.06 -2.88 -12.44
C GLY A 219 -6.03 -1.99 -13.14
N LEU A 220 -6.49 -0.98 -13.87
CA LEU A 220 -5.62 0.02 -14.51
C LEU A 220 -4.81 0.81 -13.48
N SER A 221 -5.41 1.16 -12.32
CA SER A 221 -4.71 1.86 -11.23
C SER A 221 -3.61 0.99 -10.63
N VAL A 222 -3.87 -0.31 -10.40
CA VAL A 222 -2.84 -1.25 -9.91
C VAL A 222 -1.69 -1.38 -10.90
N LEU A 223 -1.99 -1.49 -12.20
CA LEU A 223 -0.95 -1.52 -13.26
C LEU A 223 -0.14 -0.22 -13.28
N GLN A 224 -0.80 0.93 -13.15
CA GLN A 224 -0.14 2.23 -13.11
C GLN A 224 0.76 2.39 -11.87
N ILE A 225 0.33 1.87 -10.71
CA ILE A 225 1.15 1.83 -9.50
C ILE A 225 2.37 0.92 -9.71
N ALA A 226 2.20 -0.21 -10.41
CA ALA A 226 3.33 -1.07 -10.78
C ALA A 226 4.34 -0.34 -11.68
N LEU A 227 3.87 0.38 -12.70
CA LEU A 227 4.73 1.20 -13.57
C LEU A 227 5.42 2.32 -12.77
N GLY A 228 4.72 3.01 -11.86
CA GLY A 228 5.31 4.04 -10.99
C GLY A 228 6.33 3.47 -10.00
N GLY A 229 6.04 2.30 -9.42
CA GLY A 229 7.00 1.53 -8.63
C GLY A 229 8.25 1.19 -9.45
N TRP A 230 8.07 0.75 -10.70
CA TRP A 230 9.15 0.43 -11.62
C TRP A 230 10.02 1.64 -11.98
N VAL A 231 9.40 2.83 -12.18
CA VAL A 231 10.13 4.12 -12.32
C VAL A 231 10.98 4.40 -11.08
N SER A 232 10.38 4.31 -9.89
CA SER A 232 11.07 4.60 -8.63
C SER A 232 12.20 3.61 -8.37
N THR A 233 11.95 2.31 -8.51
CA THR A 233 12.93 1.26 -8.18
C THR A 233 14.12 1.23 -9.13
N ASN A 234 13.96 1.72 -10.35
CA ASN A 234 15.02 1.81 -11.34
C ASN A 234 15.67 3.21 -11.43
N TYR A 235 15.33 4.15 -10.53
CA TYR A 235 15.81 5.55 -10.59
C TYR A 235 15.52 6.24 -11.95
N ALA A 236 14.46 5.82 -12.64
CA ALA A 236 14.11 6.32 -13.96
C ALA A 236 13.36 7.67 -13.94
N VAL A 237 13.12 8.24 -12.77
CA VAL A 237 12.32 9.46 -12.61
C VAL A 237 12.91 10.68 -13.31
N LEU A 238 14.23 10.80 -13.36
CA LEU A 238 14.93 11.91 -14.02
C LEU A 238 15.30 11.64 -15.49
N ALA A 239 14.90 10.48 -16.04
CA ALA A 239 15.15 10.16 -17.45
C ALA A 239 14.41 11.11 -18.40
N CYS A 240 13.29 11.68 -17.98
CA CYS A 240 12.55 12.73 -18.69
C CYS A 240 12.37 13.94 -17.76
N SER A 241 13.18 14.97 -17.93
CA SER A 241 13.15 16.19 -17.11
C SER A 241 12.20 17.27 -17.62
N ASP A 242 11.65 17.12 -18.83
CA ASP A 242 10.76 18.06 -19.51
C ASP A 242 9.33 17.46 -19.66
N PHE A 243 8.36 18.35 -19.89
CA PHE A 243 6.97 18.00 -20.12
C PHE A 243 6.36 19.06 -21.10
N PRO A 244 5.55 18.64 -22.07
CA PRO A 244 5.01 17.29 -22.33
C PRO A 244 5.98 16.33 -23.03
N THR A 245 7.06 16.81 -23.59
CA THR A 245 8.12 16.07 -24.25
C THR A 245 8.99 15.29 -23.23
N CYS A 246 9.88 14.47 -23.75
CA CYS A 246 10.95 13.85 -22.99
C CYS A 246 12.25 14.04 -23.78
N GLN A 247 13.26 14.67 -23.19
CA GLN A 247 14.53 15.01 -23.86
C GLN A 247 14.31 15.85 -25.15
N GLY A 248 13.34 16.79 -25.10
CA GLY A 248 12.95 17.64 -26.23
C GLY A 248 12.19 16.92 -27.36
N SER A 249 11.90 15.63 -27.24
CA SER A 249 11.20 14.84 -28.26
C SER A 249 9.87 14.31 -27.76
N TRP A 250 8.87 14.20 -28.64
CA TRP A 250 7.62 13.49 -28.36
C TRP A 250 7.81 11.97 -28.32
N TRP A 251 8.83 11.46 -29.03
CA TRP A 251 9.19 10.06 -29.08
C TRP A 251 10.72 9.93 -29.02
N PRO A 252 11.31 9.97 -27.79
CA PRO A 252 12.76 9.86 -27.60
C PRO A 252 13.25 8.44 -27.93
N ALA A 253 14.59 8.25 -27.96
CA ALA A 253 15.17 6.92 -28.04
C ALA A 253 14.81 6.10 -26.80
N MET A 254 14.31 4.89 -26.99
CA MET A 254 13.78 4.02 -25.93
C MET A 254 14.20 2.57 -26.16
N ASP A 255 14.64 1.90 -25.08
CA ASP A 255 14.91 0.47 -25.05
C ASP A 255 13.95 -0.24 -24.09
N PHE A 256 12.82 -0.70 -24.61
CA PHE A 256 11.83 -1.46 -23.86
C PHE A 256 12.31 -2.84 -23.45
N GLY A 257 13.19 -3.47 -24.24
CA GLY A 257 13.72 -4.80 -23.94
C GLY A 257 14.46 -4.83 -22.63
N HIS A 258 15.51 -4.01 -22.48
CA HIS A 258 16.27 -3.91 -21.25
C HIS A 258 15.48 -3.20 -20.13
N GLY A 259 14.66 -2.18 -20.47
CA GLY A 259 13.85 -1.43 -19.50
C GLY A 259 12.86 -2.28 -18.71
N PHE A 260 12.26 -3.30 -19.34
CA PHE A 260 11.24 -4.16 -18.74
C PHE A 260 11.69 -5.61 -18.48
N THR A 261 12.99 -5.88 -18.54
CA THR A 261 13.56 -7.15 -18.06
C THR A 261 13.37 -7.24 -16.55
N LEU A 262 12.58 -8.23 -16.09
CA LEU A 262 12.25 -8.42 -14.68
C LEU A 262 13.39 -9.05 -13.88
N ARG A 263 14.14 -9.98 -14.49
CA ARG A 263 15.24 -10.71 -13.85
C ARG A 263 16.57 -10.00 -14.09
N ARG A 264 16.83 -8.96 -13.33
CA ARG A 264 18.09 -8.22 -13.35
C ARG A 264 18.33 -7.49 -12.02
N GLU A 265 19.58 -7.34 -11.66
CA GLU A 265 19.98 -6.51 -10.52
C GLU A 265 19.75 -5.02 -10.80
N LEU A 266 19.74 -4.22 -9.76
CA LEU A 266 19.57 -2.77 -9.86
C LEU A 266 20.71 -2.16 -10.68
N GLY A 267 20.37 -1.36 -11.68
CA GLY A 267 21.33 -0.67 -12.56
C GLY A 267 21.99 -1.56 -13.62
N GLN A 268 21.63 -2.84 -13.70
CA GLN A 268 22.20 -3.78 -14.66
C GLN A 268 21.16 -4.29 -15.65
N THR A 269 21.60 -4.82 -16.77
CA THR A 269 20.82 -5.62 -17.72
C THR A 269 20.75 -7.08 -17.26
N GLY A 270 19.99 -7.92 -17.94
CA GLY A 270 19.85 -9.34 -17.59
C GLY A 270 21.14 -10.16 -17.74
N ASP A 271 22.09 -9.69 -18.54
CA ASP A 271 23.42 -10.27 -18.78
C ASP A 271 24.55 -9.61 -17.94
N GLY A 272 24.18 -8.66 -17.04
CA GLY A 272 25.10 -8.03 -16.09
C GLY A 272 25.82 -6.79 -16.61
N ALA A 273 25.53 -6.32 -17.83
CA ALA A 273 26.05 -5.02 -18.28
C ALA A 273 25.32 -3.84 -17.62
N TRP A 274 25.84 -2.63 -17.78
CA TRP A 274 25.14 -1.44 -17.27
C TRP A 274 23.84 -1.18 -18.03
N LEU A 275 22.78 -0.85 -17.30
CA LEU A 275 21.47 -0.53 -17.89
C LEU A 275 21.60 0.77 -18.73
N PRO A 276 21.29 0.73 -20.05
CA PRO A 276 21.37 1.90 -20.91
C PRO A 276 20.34 2.98 -20.50
N PHE A 277 20.68 4.24 -20.76
CA PHE A 277 19.81 5.37 -20.42
C PHE A 277 18.47 5.33 -21.17
N GLU A 278 18.46 4.82 -22.37
CA GLU A 278 17.26 4.59 -23.20
C GLU A 278 16.28 3.60 -22.55
N ALA A 279 16.77 2.69 -21.72
CA ALA A 279 15.95 1.78 -20.93
C ALA A 279 15.21 2.54 -19.79
N LEU A 280 15.89 3.46 -19.11
CA LEU A 280 15.28 4.33 -18.11
C LEU A 280 14.25 5.27 -18.76
N THR A 281 14.55 5.78 -19.96
CA THR A 281 13.63 6.59 -20.77
C THR A 281 12.36 5.81 -21.11
N ALA A 282 12.50 4.56 -21.57
CA ALA A 282 11.37 3.67 -21.88
C ALA A 282 10.47 3.43 -20.66
N ILE A 283 11.06 3.19 -19.47
CA ILE A 283 10.35 3.01 -18.22
C ILE A 283 9.53 4.26 -17.88
N HIS A 284 10.14 5.45 -17.97
CA HIS A 284 9.48 6.71 -17.63
C HIS A 284 8.35 7.05 -18.62
N VAL A 285 8.60 6.91 -19.91
CA VAL A 285 7.59 7.17 -20.96
C VAL A 285 6.42 6.22 -20.83
N ALA A 286 6.65 4.93 -20.59
CA ALA A 286 5.56 3.96 -20.35
C ALA A 286 4.67 4.37 -19.17
N HIS A 287 5.28 4.83 -18.06
CA HIS A 287 4.53 5.34 -16.92
C HIS A 287 3.70 6.58 -17.26
N ARG A 288 4.22 7.53 -18.06
CA ARG A 288 3.48 8.72 -18.51
C ARG A 288 2.30 8.35 -19.41
N LEU A 289 2.49 7.44 -20.35
CA LEU A 289 1.42 6.95 -21.23
C LEU A 289 0.33 6.22 -20.44
N GLY A 290 0.74 5.35 -19.51
CA GLY A 290 -0.19 4.70 -18.58
C GLY A 290 -0.98 5.70 -17.73
N ALA A 291 -0.33 6.76 -17.25
CA ALA A 291 -0.99 7.82 -16.47
C ALA A 291 -2.10 8.53 -17.25
N MET A 292 -1.89 8.82 -18.55
CA MET A 292 -2.93 9.41 -19.41
C MET A 292 -4.15 8.49 -19.51
N VAL A 293 -3.92 7.19 -19.72
CA VAL A 293 -5.00 6.18 -19.82
C VAL A 293 -5.78 6.09 -18.50
N VAL A 294 -5.07 6.00 -17.37
CA VAL A 294 -5.70 5.86 -16.05
C VAL A 294 -6.46 7.13 -15.66
N LEU A 295 -5.90 8.31 -15.89
CA LEU A 295 -6.58 9.57 -15.60
C LEU A 295 -7.85 9.73 -16.44
N ALA A 296 -7.81 9.37 -17.74
CA ALA A 296 -8.99 9.37 -18.60
C ALA A 296 -10.04 8.35 -18.10
N ALA A 297 -9.62 7.17 -17.67
CA ALA A 297 -10.51 6.14 -17.13
C ALA A 297 -11.17 6.58 -15.81
N ILE A 298 -10.41 7.22 -14.89
CA ILE A 298 -10.96 7.78 -13.64
C ILE A 298 -11.93 8.91 -13.94
N ALA A 299 -11.59 9.82 -14.86
CA ALA A 299 -12.48 10.91 -15.26
C ALA A 299 -13.79 10.39 -15.88
N GLY A 300 -13.70 9.38 -16.75
CA GLY A 300 -14.87 8.71 -17.33
C GLY A 300 -15.73 8.01 -16.29
N LEU A 301 -15.13 7.35 -15.29
CA LEU A 301 -15.86 6.75 -14.17
C LEU A 301 -16.54 7.83 -13.32
N ALA A 302 -15.83 8.90 -12.95
CA ALA A 302 -16.35 9.99 -12.16
C ALA A 302 -17.53 10.68 -12.88
N TRP A 303 -17.40 10.92 -14.18
CA TRP A 303 -18.50 11.46 -15.01
C TRP A 303 -19.74 10.56 -15.00
N ARG A 304 -19.57 9.23 -15.20
CA ARG A 304 -20.67 8.27 -15.18
C ARG A 304 -21.35 8.16 -13.80
N LEU A 305 -20.58 8.20 -12.72
CA LEU A 305 -21.12 8.25 -11.35
C LEU A 305 -21.92 9.53 -11.15
N HIS A 306 -21.39 10.67 -11.60
CA HIS A 306 -22.10 11.95 -11.52
C HIS A 306 -23.40 11.95 -12.33
N ALA A 307 -23.39 11.37 -13.53
CA ALA A 307 -24.59 11.24 -14.37
C ALA A 307 -25.67 10.39 -13.71
N ALA A 308 -25.29 9.38 -12.90
CA ALA A 308 -26.20 8.50 -12.19
C ALA A 308 -26.73 9.07 -10.84
N ARG A 309 -26.34 10.31 -10.45
CA ARG A 309 -26.68 10.91 -9.15
C ARG A 309 -28.20 11.10 -8.91
N SER A 310 -28.99 11.22 -9.96
CA SER A 310 -30.46 11.33 -9.82
C SER A 310 -31.11 10.05 -9.28
N ALA A 311 -30.55 8.89 -9.58
CA ALA A 311 -31.01 7.59 -9.05
C ALA A 311 -30.42 7.29 -7.67
N GLU A 312 -29.18 7.73 -7.39
CA GLU A 312 -28.46 7.52 -6.13
C GLU A 312 -27.61 8.76 -5.80
N PRO A 313 -28.14 9.69 -4.99
CA PRO A 313 -27.49 10.99 -4.73
C PRO A 313 -26.08 10.88 -4.14
N ALA A 314 -25.78 9.78 -3.41
CA ALA A 314 -24.46 9.55 -2.85
C ALA A 314 -23.36 9.43 -3.93
N LEU A 315 -23.72 9.05 -5.17
CA LEU A 315 -22.78 8.92 -6.29
C LEU A 315 -22.11 10.25 -6.68
N ALA A 316 -22.76 11.39 -6.43
CA ALA A 316 -22.18 12.71 -6.67
C ALA A 316 -20.91 12.92 -5.82
N ARG A 317 -20.93 12.50 -4.53
CA ARG A 317 -19.78 12.58 -3.64
C ARG A 317 -18.65 11.65 -4.09
N TRP A 318 -18.98 10.45 -4.54
CA TRP A 318 -17.98 9.51 -5.08
C TRP A 318 -17.32 10.06 -6.34
N ALA A 319 -18.10 10.68 -7.23
CA ALA A 319 -17.57 11.34 -8.42
C ALA A 319 -16.60 12.48 -8.06
N GLN A 320 -16.96 13.31 -7.06
CA GLN A 320 -16.09 14.40 -6.59
C GLN A 320 -14.81 13.88 -5.94
N MET A 321 -14.88 12.84 -5.09
CA MET A 321 -13.70 12.24 -4.46
C MET A 321 -12.75 11.66 -5.53
N LEU A 322 -13.24 10.89 -6.49
CA LEU A 322 -12.42 10.31 -7.55
C LEU A 322 -11.84 11.38 -8.48
N GLY A 323 -12.63 12.41 -8.85
CA GLY A 323 -12.17 13.55 -9.62
C GLY A 323 -11.08 14.34 -8.87
N GLY A 324 -11.27 14.59 -7.58
CA GLY A 324 -10.29 15.27 -6.73
C GLY A 324 -8.97 14.49 -6.62
N VAL A 325 -9.04 13.17 -6.46
CA VAL A 325 -7.83 12.32 -6.43
C VAL A 325 -7.15 12.28 -7.80
N ALA A 326 -7.90 12.27 -8.92
CA ALA A 326 -7.31 12.35 -10.26
C ALA A 326 -6.54 13.65 -10.46
N LEU A 327 -7.12 14.79 -10.06
CA LEU A 327 -6.44 16.10 -10.11
C LEU A 327 -5.20 16.13 -9.21
N TRP A 328 -5.29 15.54 -8.01
CA TRP A 328 -4.15 15.41 -7.11
C TRP A 328 -3.02 14.58 -7.72
N GLN A 329 -3.35 13.45 -8.35
CA GLN A 329 -2.37 12.60 -9.03
C GLN A 329 -1.71 13.30 -10.21
N LEU A 330 -2.49 14.05 -10.99
CA LEU A 330 -1.95 14.86 -12.08
C LEU A 330 -1.01 15.95 -11.55
N ALA A 331 -1.44 16.72 -10.55
CA ALA A 331 -0.65 17.81 -9.99
C ALA A 331 0.66 17.31 -9.34
N SER A 332 0.57 16.27 -8.49
CA SER A 332 1.76 15.70 -7.84
C SER A 332 2.69 14.98 -8.83
N GLY A 333 2.13 14.32 -9.86
CA GLY A 333 2.91 13.68 -10.92
C GLY A 333 3.68 14.70 -11.78
N LEU A 334 3.03 15.80 -12.19
CA LEU A 334 3.69 16.89 -12.90
C LEU A 334 4.74 17.59 -12.04
N SER A 335 4.47 17.81 -10.75
CA SER A 335 5.43 18.40 -9.82
C SER A 335 6.72 17.56 -9.73
N ASN A 336 6.62 16.22 -9.78
CA ASN A 336 7.79 15.35 -9.77
C ASN A 336 8.68 15.54 -11.01
N VAL A 337 8.09 15.86 -12.17
CA VAL A 337 8.87 16.11 -13.39
C VAL A 337 9.41 17.52 -13.41
N ILE A 338 8.54 18.53 -13.23
CA ILE A 338 8.86 19.94 -13.45
C ILE A 338 9.80 20.49 -12.37
N LEU A 339 9.66 20.02 -11.13
CA LEU A 339 10.44 20.49 -9.97
C LEU A 339 11.66 19.59 -9.65
N GLY A 340 12.03 18.65 -10.52
CA GLY A 340 13.20 17.80 -10.32
C GLY A 340 13.04 16.81 -9.15
N TRP A 341 11.84 16.26 -9.00
CA TRP A 341 11.52 15.20 -8.05
C TRP A 341 11.60 15.59 -6.56
N PRO A 342 10.87 16.62 -6.11
CA PRO A 342 10.87 16.99 -4.71
C PRO A 342 10.22 15.90 -3.85
N LEU A 343 10.84 15.59 -2.72
CA LEU A 343 10.43 14.53 -1.79
C LEU A 343 8.94 14.61 -1.41
N VAL A 344 8.45 15.81 -1.09
CA VAL A 344 7.06 16.02 -0.68
C VAL A 344 6.07 15.66 -1.80
N ALA A 345 6.35 16.07 -3.05
CA ALA A 345 5.48 15.74 -4.18
C ALA A 345 5.49 14.24 -4.49
N ALA A 346 6.63 13.57 -4.37
CA ALA A 346 6.77 12.14 -4.58
C ALA A 346 6.01 11.33 -3.50
N LEU A 347 6.09 11.73 -2.23
CA LEU A 347 5.31 11.16 -1.14
C LEU A 347 3.80 11.40 -1.33
N ALA A 348 3.42 12.63 -1.70
CA ALA A 348 2.04 13.00 -1.96
C ALA A 348 1.44 12.20 -3.13
N HIS A 349 2.23 11.94 -4.17
CA HIS A 349 1.84 11.11 -5.31
C HIS A 349 1.59 9.65 -4.89
N THR A 350 2.48 9.06 -4.09
CA THR A 350 2.31 7.72 -3.53
C THR A 350 1.08 7.63 -2.62
N GLY A 351 0.88 8.63 -1.76
CA GLY A 351 -0.29 8.71 -0.87
C GLY A 351 -1.61 8.82 -1.64
N GLY A 352 -1.65 9.63 -2.69
CA GLY A 352 -2.82 9.75 -3.55
C GLY A 352 -3.17 8.44 -4.28
N ALA A 353 -2.17 7.66 -4.71
CA ALA A 353 -2.37 6.34 -5.28
C ALA A 353 -2.98 5.35 -4.26
N ALA A 354 -2.50 5.36 -3.01
CA ALA A 354 -3.04 4.56 -1.92
C ALA A 354 -4.49 4.94 -1.59
N VAL A 355 -4.82 6.23 -1.56
CA VAL A 355 -6.19 6.74 -1.38
C VAL A 355 -7.09 6.29 -2.53
N LEU A 356 -6.64 6.38 -3.79
CA LEU A 356 -7.41 5.96 -4.96
C LEU A 356 -7.83 4.48 -4.86
N VAL A 357 -6.88 3.59 -4.60
CA VAL A 357 -7.17 2.15 -4.45
C VAL A 357 -8.13 1.90 -3.29
N THR A 358 -7.94 2.59 -2.16
CA THR A 358 -8.84 2.51 -1.00
C THR A 358 -10.27 2.93 -1.35
N LEU A 359 -10.45 4.05 -2.04
CA LEU A 359 -11.76 4.53 -2.48
C LEU A 359 -12.44 3.54 -3.42
N LEU A 360 -11.73 3.02 -4.42
CA LEU A 360 -12.28 2.05 -5.37
C LEU A 360 -12.66 0.72 -4.68
N ALA A 361 -11.84 0.24 -3.74
CA ALA A 361 -12.12 -0.96 -2.96
C ALA A 361 -13.36 -0.80 -2.06
N VAL A 362 -13.51 0.35 -1.39
CA VAL A 362 -14.70 0.67 -0.58
C VAL A 362 -15.93 0.82 -1.46
N LEU A 363 -15.84 1.49 -2.61
CA LEU A 363 -16.96 1.64 -3.57
C LEU A 363 -17.48 0.28 -4.02
N LEU A 364 -16.58 -0.64 -4.41
CA LEU A 364 -16.95 -2.01 -4.79
C LEU A 364 -17.59 -2.80 -3.63
N THR A 365 -17.06 -2.61 -2.41
CA THR A 365 -17.61 -3.28 -1.21
C THR A 365 -19.02 -2.81 -0.92
N ARG A 366 -19.30 -1.51 -1.00
CA ARG A 366 -20.64 -0.93 -0.82
C ARG A 366 -21.61 -1.37 -1.91
N ALA A 367 -21.13 -1.46 -3.16
CA ALA A 367 -21.92 -2.01 -4.28
C ALA A 367 -22.30 -3.49 -4.05
N ARG A 368 -21.37 -4.29 -3.52
CA ARG A 368 -21.66 -5.69 -3.15
C ARG A 368 -22.69 -5.77 -2.03
N GLN A 369 -22.60 -4.92 -1.02
CA GLN A 369 -23.58 -4.87 0.08
C GLN A 369 -25.00 -4.59 -0.42
N SER A 370 -25.16 -3.72 -1.43
CA SER A 370 -26.47 -3.42 -2.04
C SER A 370 -27.10 -4.64 -2.71
N ARG A 371 -26.29 -5.49 -3.36
CA ARG A 371 -26.81 -6.72 -4.01
C ARG A 371 -27.21 -7.83 -3.03
N LEU A 372 -26.60 -7.84 -1.84
CA LEU A 372 -26.88 -8.82 -0.80
C LEU A 372 -28.01 -8.37 0.14
N ALA A 373 -28.51 -7.14 -0.02
CA ALA A 373 -29.68 -6.67 0.74
C ALA A 373 -30.95 -7.37 0.23
N PRO A 374 -31.84 -7.90 1.13
CA PRO A 374 -33.09 -8.47 0.72
C PRO A 374 -33.93 -7.45 -0.05
N SER A 375 -34.52 -7.86 -1.18
CA SER A 375 -35.45 -7.01 -1.95
C SER A 375 -36.65 -6.58 -1.08
N PRO A 376 -37.05 -5.30 -1.12
CA PRO A 376 -38.23 -4.82 -0.37
C PRO A 376 -39.56 -5.48 -0.78
N VAL A 377 -39.59 -6.24 -1.85
CA VAL A 377 -40.80 -6.79 -2.50
C VAL A 377 -41.52 -7.93 -1.69
N GLY A 378 -40.96 -8.37 -0.53
CA GLY A 378 -41.52 -9.48 0.25
C GLY A 378 -42.44 -9.08 1.42
N ARG A 379 -42.74 -7.80 1.69
CA ARG A 379 -43.58 -7.38 2.84
C ARG A 379 -45.01 -6.94 2.49
N GLY A 380 -45.42 -7.05 1.22
CA GLY A 380 -46.73 -6.61 0.76
C GLY A 380 -47.81 -7.73 0.61
N GLY A 381 -47.48 -9.00 0.92
CA GLY A 381 -48.29 -10.14 0.59
C GLY A 381 -48.99 -10.88 1.74
N LEU A 382 -49.28 -10.24 2.89
CA LEU A 382 -50.04 -10.89 3.98
C LEU A 382 -50.85 -9.86 4.76
N ARG A 383 -51.80 -9.23 4.09
CA ARG A 383 -53.03 -8.64 4.70
C ARG A 383 -54.08 -8.59 3.62
N LEU A 384 -54.93 -9.59 3.62
CA LEU A 384 -56.34 -9.58 3.25
C LEU A 384 -56.80 -11.03 3.21
N GLU A 385 -57.29 -11.52 4.35
CA GLU A 385 -58.35 -12.54 4.45
C GLU A 385 -58.58 -12.85 5.94
N ALA A 386 -59.31 -11.99 6.61
CA ALA A 386 -60.04 -12.32 7.81
C ALA A 386 -61.13 -11.25 8.03
N ALA A 387 -62.19 -11.29 7.19
CA ALA A 387 -63.46 -10.66 7.48
C ALA A 387 -64.49 -11.27 6.55
N SER A 388 -65.07 -12.41 6.96
CA SER A 388 -66.40 -12.85 6.65
C SER A 388 -66.83 -13.88 7.69
#